data_e4afe2d3924208a9c645e1e67d056e9b
#
_entry.id   e4afe2d3924208a9c645e1e67d056e9b
#
_cell.length_a   1.000
_cell.length_b   1.000
_cell.length_c   1.000
_cell.angle_alpha   90.00
_cell.angle_beta   90.00
_cell.angle_gamma   90.00
#
_symmetry.space_group_name_H-M   'P 1'
#
loop_
_entity.id
_entity.type
_entity.pdbx_description
1 polymer ?
#
loop_
_entity_poly.entity_id
_entity_poly.type
_entity_poly.pdbx_seq_one_letter_code
_entity_poly.pdbx_strand_id
1 'polypeptide(L)'
;SRNSKTIIKTSTKQIEIEFFNFKKIFQKLNLEKKFFGLVIEPGMKYDHSTIKKPNFNNFIKKNNLSKKNNFVYEAHSTDYQSQKILKQLVINNFKFLKVGPELTYNYARSLFFMESIENDNIKLKNSNLKKTIFSTMLKNKKYWNGYYTKKKPKLFLNSKLERMRYYFDTKEVTNSVKKLKKNINLIDKKNIIRFMDIDTKNKFLNFSKRKLSNFDTIKLIFISRTLNKYFSSCGYRI
;
A
#
# COMPACT_ATOMS: atom_id res chain seq x y z
N SER A 1 -3.92 -8.99 -17.42
CA SER A 1 -2.45 -8.89 -17.35
C SER A 1 -2.04 -7.49 -16.94
N ARG A 2 -1.42 -7.34 -15.76
CA ARG A 2 -1.03 -6.03 -15.18
C ARG A 2 0.26 -5.44 -15.80
N ASN A 3 0.83 -6.08 -16.80
CA ASN A 3 2.05 -5.65 -17.48
C ASN A 3 1.82 -4.79 -18.73
N SER A 4 0.58 -4.44 -19.07
CA SER A 4 0.33 -3.58 -20.22
C SER A 4 0.85 -2.17 -19.92
N LYS A 5 1.67 -1.63 -20.82
CA LYS A 5 2.07 -0.20 -20.82
C LYS A 5 0.86 0.72 -20.96
N THR A 6 -0.29 0.19 -21.33
CA THR A 6 -1.55 0.90 -21.54
C THR A 6 -2.21 1.21 -20.20
N ILE A 7 -2.62 2.45 -20.01
CA ILE A 7 -3.43 2.85 -18.85
C ILE A 7 -4.82 2.31 -19.08
N ILE A 8 -5.24 1.33 -18.27
CA ILE A 8 -6.62 0.88 -18.25
C ILE A 8 -7.43 1.97 -17.55
N LYS A 9 -8.35 2.56 -18.26
CA LYS A 9 -9.29 3.54 -17.73
C LYS A 9 -10.68 3.14 -18.18
N THR A 10 -11.58 2.95 -17.23
CA THR A 10 -12.97 2.66 -17.53
C THR A 10 -13.61 3.89 -18.18
N SER A 11 -14.07 3.77 -19.42
CA SER A 11 -14.76 4.86 -20.11
C SER A 11 -16.13 5.12 -19.51
N THR A 12 -16.69 6.32 -19.71
CA THR A 12 -18.06 6.63 -19.24
C THR A 12 -19.09 5.70 -19.85
N LYS A 13 -18.99 5.45 -21.16
CA LYS A 13 -19.89 4.51 -21.87
C LYS A 13 -19.80 3.09 -21.29
N GLN A 14 -18.61 2.62 -20.99
CA GLN A 14 -18.43 1.29 -20.38
C GLN A 14 -19.04 1.23 -18.98
N ILE A 15 -18.90 2.27 -18.15
CA ILE A 15 -19.53 2.34 -16.83
C ILE A 15 -21.05 2.26 -16.94
N GLU A 16 -21.65 2.98 -17.90
CA GLU A 16 -23.09 2.94 -18.14
C GLU A 16 -23.56 1.55 -18.56
N ILE A 17 -22.86 0.91 -19.51
CA ILE A 17 -23.17 -0.44 -19.96
C ILE A 17 -23.09 -1.44 -18.80
N GLU A 18 -22.01 -1.42 -18.04
CA GLU A 18 -21.82 -2.32 -16.89
C GLU A 18 -22.88 -2.09 -15.83
N PHE A 19 -23.17 -0.82 -15.48
CA PHE A 19 -24.23 -0.48 -14.53
C PHE A 19 -25.59 -1.06 -14.95
N PHE A 20 -26.02 -0.83 -16.18
CA PHE A 20 -27.32 -1.33 -16.65
C PHE A 20 -27.37 -2.86 -16.75
N ASN A 21 -26.26 -3.51 -17.12
CA ASN A 21 -26.17 -4.97 -17.12
C ASN A 21 -26.31 -5.54 -15.71
N PHE A 22 -25.56 -5.01 -14.74
CA PHE A 22 -25.69 -5.43 -13.34
C PHE A 22 -27.09 -5.16 -12.80
N LYS A 23 -27.67 -3.98 -13.08
CA LYS A 23 -29.03 -3.65 -12.66
C LYS A 23 -30.04 -4.69 -13.15
N LYS A 24 -30.00 -5.07 -14.44
CA LYS A 24 -30.85 -6.14 -15.00
C LYS A 24 -30.66 -7.48 -14.29
N ILE A 25 -29.42 -7.88 -14.01
CA ILE A 25 -29.12 -9.13 -13.29
C ILE A 25 -29.71 -9.10 -11.88
N PHE A 26 -29.46 -8.02 -11.13
CA PHE A 26 -29.98 -7.87 -9.78
C PHE A 26 -31.49 -7.82 -9.73
N GLN A 27 -32.16 -7.22 -10.73
CA GLN A 27 -33.62 -7.25 -10.89
C GLN A 27 -34.14 -8.67 -11.09
N LYS A 28 -33.55 -9.42 -12.02
CA LYS A 28 -33.94 -10.82 -12.26
C LYS A 28 -33.80 -11.72 -11.02
N LEU A 29 -32.92 -11.36 -10.11
CA LEU A 29 -32.67 -12.10 -8.87
C LEU A 29 -33.40 -11.53 -7.65
N ASN A 30 -34.24 -10.50 -7.82
CA ASN A 30 -34.91 -9.76 -6.74
C ASN A 30 -33.89 -9.21 -5.69
N LEU A 31 -32.74 -8.75 -6.14
CA LEU A 31 -31.63 -8.28 -5.30
C LEU A 31 -31.26 -6.81 -5.52
N GLU A 32 -32.16 -5.99 -6.08
CA GLU A 32 -31.86 -4.59 -6.46
C GLU A 32 -31.32 -3.77 -5.29
N LYS A 33 -31.88 -3.99 -4.10
CA LYS A 33 -31.44 -3.30 -2.87
C LYS A 33 -30.05 -3.69 -2.42
N LYS A 34 -29.47 -4.77 -2.98
CA LYS A 34 -28.11 -5.22 -2.68
C LYS A 34 -27.05 -4.61 -3.61
N PHE A 35 -27.46 -3.98 -4.72
CA PHE A 35 -26.55 -3.27 -5.62
C PHE A 35 -26.27 -1.88 -5.07
N PHE A 36 -25.11 -1.67 -4.49
CA PHE A 36 -24.75 -0.40 -3.90
C PHE A 36 -23.44 0.20 -4.43
N GLY A 37 -22.63 -0.55 -5.17
CA GLY A 37 -21.34 -0.06 -5.64
C GLY A 37 -20.85 -0.70 -6.93
N LEU A 38 -20.03 0.05 -7.66
CA LEU A 38 -19.38 -0.39 -8.89
C LEU A 38 -17.89 -0.15 -8.83
N VAL A 39 -17.11 -1.19 -9.12
CA VAL A 39 -15.64 -1.09 -9.21
C VAL A 39 -15.25 -0.45 -10.52
N ILE A 40 -14.43 0.59 -10.48
CA ILE A 40 -13.90 1.24 -11.68
C ILE A 40 -12.41 1.55 -11.56
N GLU A 41 -11.73 1.58 -12.70
CA GLU A 41 -10.34 2.04 -12.84
C GLU A 41 -10.34 3.54 -13.19
N PRO A 42 -9.98 4.43 -12.25
CA PRO A 42 -10.05 5.88 -12.50
C PRO A 42 -8.89 6.41 -13.36
N GLY A 43 -8.04 5.53 -13.88
CA GLY A 43 -6.88 5.88 -14.71
C GLY A 43 -5.61 6.14 -13.89
N MET A 44 -5.60 5.76 -12.63
CA MET A 44 -4.38 5.69 -11.82
C MET A 44 -3.58 4.44 -12.16
N LYS A 45 -2.27 4.54 -12.08
CA LYS A 45 -1.37 3.40 -12.25
C LYS A 45 -0.06 3.66 -11.54
N TYR A 46 0.59 2.61 -11.10
CA TYR A 46 1.97 2.64 -10.63
C TYR A 46 2.75 1.44 -11.18
N ASP A 47 4.04 1.62 -11.33
CA ASP A 47 4.98 0.55 -11.70
C ASP A 47 6.13 0.48 -10.67
N HIS A 48 7.33 0.11 -11.09
CA HIS A 48 8.48 0.01 -10.18
C HIS A 48 8.82 1.32 -9.48
N SER A 49 8.73 2.45 -10.17
CA SER A 49 9.18 3.77 -9.69
C SER A 49 8.19 4.89 -9.96
N THR A 50 7.39 4.78 -11.00
CA THR A 50 6.47 5.84 -11.44
C THR A 50 5.09 5.68 -10.83
N ILE A 51 4.39 6.82 -10.69
CA ILE A 51 3.01 6.90 -10.23
C ILE A 51 2.27 7.81 -11.19
N LYS A 52 1.25 7.28 -11.86
CA LYS A 52 0.37 8.04 -12.74
C LYS A 52 -0.86 8.50 -11.98
N LYS A 53 -1.18 9.78 -12.13
CA LYS A 53 -2.34 10.43 -11.50
C LYS A 53 -3.57 10.28 -12.39
N PRO A 54 -4.78 10.29 -11.83
CA PRO A 54 -6.02 10.31 -12.60
C PRO A 54 -6.23 11.67 -13.29
N ASN A 55 -7.01 11.67 -14.36
CA ASN A 55 -7.53 12.90 -14.96
C ASN A 55 -8.96 13.13 -14.45
N PHE A 56 -9.14 14.11 -13.57
CA PHE A 56 -10.43 14.39 -12.91
C PHE A 56 -11.50 15.01 -13.83
N ASN A 57 -11.14 15.63 -14.96
CA ASN A 57 -12.12 16.23 -15.87
C ASN A 57 -13.19 15.25 -16.36
N ASN A 58 -12.87 13.94 -16.36
CA ASN A 58 -13.80 12.91 -16.77
C ASN A 58 -14.66 12.37 -15.61
N PHE A 59 -14.38 12.74 -14.33
CA PHE A 59 -15.14 12.21 -13.19
C PHE A 59 -16.45 12.96 -12.94
N ILE A 60 -16.57 14.22 -13.35
CA ILE A 60 -17.79 15.02 -13.20
C ILE A 60 -18.98 14.30 -13.86
N LYS A 61 -18.84 13.85 -15.12
CA LYS A 61 -19.88 13.09 -15.81
C LYS A 61 -20.20 11.75 -15.13
N LYS A 62 -19.18 11.05 -14.62
CA LYS A 62 -19.36 9.78 -13.90
C LYS A 62 -20.14 9.93 -12.60
N ASN A 63 -19.88 11.02 -11.87
CA ASN A 63 -20.55 11.30 -10.60
C ASN A 63 -22.07 11.47 -10.78
N ASN A 64 -22.53 12.06 -11.89
CA ASN A 64 -23.94 12.21 -12.17
C ASN A 64 -24.68 10.88 -12.29
N LEU A 65 -24.09 9.88 -12.94
CA LEU A 65 -24.67 8.54 -13.05
C LEU A 65 -24.85 7.89 -11.67
N SER A 66 -23.83 7.90 -10.82
CA SER A 66 -23.87 7.26 -9.52
C SER A 66 -24.85 7.95 -8.56
N LYS A 67 -24.89 9.29 -8.57
CA LYS A 67 -25.83 10.08 -7.75
C LYS A 67 -27.27 9.86 -8.19
N LYS A 68 -27.55 9.90 -9.51
CA LYS A 68 -28.90 9.69 -10.07
C LYS A 68 -29.45 8.31 -9.76
N ASN A 69 -28.61 7.31 -9.64
CA ASN A 69 -29.02 5.90 -9.44
C ASN A 69 -28.67 5.37 -8.05
N ASN A 70 -28.30 6.22 -7.12
CA ASN A 70 -28.03 5.91 -5.71
C ASN A 70 -27.03 4.76 -5.50
N PHE A 71 -25.88 4.79 -6.19
CA PHE A 71 -24.78 3.86 -5.97
C PHE A 71 -23.44 4.61 -5.83
N VAL A 72 -22.40 3.94 -5.35
CA VAL A 72 -21.07 4.51 -5.15
C VAL A 72 -20.03 3.84 -6.03
N TYR A 73 -18.86 4.46 -6.15
CA TYR A 73 -17.72 3.87 -6.84
C TYR A 73 -16.70 3.30 -5.86
N GLU A 74 -16.08 2.19 -6.26
CA GLU A 74 -14.82 1.69 -5.70
C GLU A 74 -13.68 2.05 -6.65
N ALA A 75 -12.66 2.75 -6.15
CA ALA A 75 -11.46 3.08 -6.91
C ALA A 75 -10.39 2.01 -6.71
N HIS A 76 -9.93 1.41 -7.81
CA HIS A 76 -8.73 0.59 -7.81
C HIS A 76 -7.46 1.41 -8.04
N SER A 77 -6.29 0.83 -7.75
CA SER A 77 -4.96 1.43 -7.98
C SER A 77 -4.71 2.73 -7.23
N THR A 78 -5.32 2.91 -6.05
CA THR A 78 -5.16 4.12 -5.23
C THR A 78 -3.81 4.22 -4.53
N ASP A 79 -3.03 3.15 -4.53
CA ASP A 79 -1.72 3.08 -3.90
C ASP A 79 -0.79 4.22 -4.36
N TYR A 80 -0.04 4.77 -3.43
CA TYR A 80 0.95 5.85 -3.61
C TYR A 80 0.39 7.20 -4.10
N GLN A 81 -0.92 7.34 -4.26
CA GLN A 81 -1.53 8.62 -4.60
C GLN A 81 -1.42 9.61 -3.43
N SER A 82 -1.35 10.90 -3.74
CA SER A 82 -1.33 11.94 -2.71
C SER A 82 -2.69 12.05 -2.00
N GLN A 83 -2.70 12.56 -0.77
CA GLN A 83 -3.92 12.85 -0.02
C GLN A 83 -4.89 13.72 -0.82
N LYS A 84 -4.39 14.74 -1.53
CA LYS A 84 -5.21 15.61 -2.41
C LYS A 84 -5.96 14.81 -3.47
N ILE A 85 -5.30 13.83 -4.11
CA ILE A 85 -5.91 12.97 -5.13
C ILE A 85 -6.96 12.05 -4.50
N LEU A 86 -6.65 11.41 -3.37
CA LEU A 86 -7.59 10.55 -2.67
C LEU A 86 -8.83 11.34 -2.23
N LYS A 87 -8.66 12.56 -1.70
CA LYS A 87 -9.77 13.45 -1.34
C LYS A 87 -10.63 13.80 -2.55
N GLN A 88 -10.03 14.07 -3.71
CA GLN A 88 -10.77 14.30 -4.95
C GLN A 88 -11.58 13.08 -5.40
N LEU A 89 -11.08 11.86 -5.21
CA LEU A 89 -11.85 10.65 -5.46
C LEU A 89 -13.08 10.59 -4.55
N VAL A 90 -12.92 10.83 -3.24
CA VAL A 90 -14.04 10.81 -2.27
C VAL A 90 -15.11 11.83 -2.63
N ILE A 91 -14.73 13.05 -3.01
CA ILE A 91 -15.64 14.10 -3.48
C ILE A 91 -16.41 13.64 -4.74
N ASN A 92 -15.76 12.88 -5.60
CA ASN A 92 -16.36 12.35 -6.83
C ASN A 92 -17.05 10.98 -6.64
N ASN A 93 -17.60 10.76 -5.44
CA ASN A 93 -18.42 9.59 -5.07
C ASN A 93 -17.70 8.23 -5.08
N PHE A 94 -16.37 8.23 -4.98
CA PHE A 94 -15.61 7.02 -4.68
C PHE A 94 -15.60 6.82 -3.16
N LYS A 95 -16.50 5.97 -2.65
CA LYS A 95 -16.60 5.71 -1.20
C LYS A 95 -15.71 4.56 -0.74
N PHE A 96 -15.18 3.78 -1.68
CA PHE A 96 -14.19 2.74 -1.42
C PHE A 96 -12.90 3.04 -2.17
N LEU A 97 -11.80 3.10 -1.41
CA LEU A 97 -10.45 3.33 -1.92
C LEU A 97 -9.62 2.07 -1.65
N LYS A 98 -9.40 1.26 -2.68
CA LYS A 98 -8.65 0.01 -2.55
C LYS A 98 -7.16 0.28 -2.45
N VAL A 99 -6.58 -0.04 -1.30
CA VAL A 99 -5.14 0.02 -1.02
C VAL A 99 -4.58 -1.37 -0.79
N GLY A 100 -3.36 -1.62 -1.24
CA GLY A 100 -2.71 -2.92 -1.08
C GLY A 100 -1.18 -2.80 -1.01
N PRO A 101 -0.47 -2.76 -2.14
CA PRO A 101 1.00 -2.73 -2.17
C PRO A 101 1.63 -1.60 -1.35
N GLU A 102 1.02 -0.44 -1.23
CA GLU A 102 1.59 0.67 -0.46
C GLU A 102 1.71 0.36 1.04
N LEU A 103 0.73 -0.35 1.62
CA LEU A 103 0.79 -0.74 3.03
C LEU A 103 1.94 -1.73 3.28
N THR A 104 2.04 -2.77 2.47
CA THR A 104 3.11 -3.76 2.60
C THR A 104 4.47 -3.21 2.22
N TYR A 105 4.53 -2.26 1.27
CA TYR A 105 5.74 -1.53 0.95
C TYR A 105 6.25 -0.71 2.15
N ASN A 106 5.37 0.03 2.84
CA ASN A 106 5.77 0.81 4.02
C ASN A 106 6.10 -0.09 5.21
N TYR A 107 5.44 -1.24 5.35
CA TYR A 107 5.87 -2.26 6.28
C TYR A 107 7.32 -2.72 5.98
N ALA A 108 7.63 -3.07 4.74
CA ALA A 108 8.99 -3.44 4.35
C ALA A 108 10.00 -2.31 4.58
N ARG A 109 9.60 -1.03 4.32
CA ARG A 109 10.46 0.13 4.62
C ARG A 109 10.78 0.25 6.10
N SER A 110 9.81 -0.02 6.97
CA SER A 110 10.06 -0.03 8.42
C SER A 110 11.09 -1.09 8.82
N LEU A 111 11.00 -2.30 8.24
CA LEU A 111 11.96 -3.38 8.49
C LEU A 111 13.36 -3.02 7.97
N PHE A 112 13.46 -2.42 6.79
CA PHE A 112 14.74 -2.03 6.22
C PHE A 112 15.39 -0.84 6.92
N PHE A 113 14.56 0.05 7.47
CA PHE A 113 15.03 1.10 8.37
C PHE A 113 15.59 0.51 9.65
N MET A 114 14.90 -0.45 10.26
CA MET A 114 15.37 -1.15 11.44
C MET A 114 16.66 -1.94 11.18
N GLU A 115 16.78 -2.59 10.02
CA GLU A 115 18.01 -3.28 9.63
C GLU A 115 19.20 -2.28 9.49
N SER A 116 18.96 -1.04 9.05
CA SER A 116 20.03 -0.04 9.01
C SER A 116 20.52 0.35 10.41
N ILE A 117 19.62 0.44 11.38
CA ILE A 117 19.96 0.66 12.79
C ILE A 117 20.73 -0.53 13.38
N GLU A 118 20.26 -1.75 13.08
CA GLU A 118 20.92 -2.99 13.49
C GLU A 118 22.37 -3.07 12.96
N ASN A 119 22.58 -2.71 11.69
CA ASN A 119 23.89 -2.78 11.04
C ASN A 119 24.90 -1.76 11.60
N ASP A 120 24.44 -0.66 12.16
CA ASP A 120 25.31 0.32 12.86
C ASP A 120 25.73 -0.18 14.26
N ASN A 121 25.11 -1.25 14.75
CA ASN A 121 25.36 -1.78 16.07
C ASN A 121 26.29 -3.01 16.00
N ILE A 122 27.61 -2.77 16.04
CA ILE A 122 28.67 -3.78 15.83
C ILE A 122 28.57 -4.98 16.80
N LYS A 123 27.93 -4.82 17.95
CA LYS A 123 27.81 -5.86 18.98
C LYS A 123 26.75 -6.91 18.66
N LEU A 124 25.90 -6.68 17.67
CA LEU A 124 24.80 -7.56 17.34
C LEU A 124 25.11 -8.40 16.10
N LYS A 125 24.78 -9.69 16.17
CA LYS A 125 24.78 -10.55 14.98
C LYS A 125 23.59 -10.19 14.11
N ASN A 126 23.82 -9.61 12.94
CA ASN A 126 22.82 -9.05 12.04
C ASN A 126 21.76 -10.06 11.54
N SER A 127 20.56 -9.58 11.35
CA SER A 127 19.44 -10.35 10.79
C SER A 127 19.63 -10.68 9.32
N ASN A 128 20.37 -9.86 8.57
CA ASN A 128 20.58 -9.95 7.13
C ASN A 128 19.27 -10.00 6.32
N LEU A 129 18.25 -9.23 6.74
CA LEU A 129 16.91 -9.34 6.23
C LEU A 129 16.81 -9.07 4.72
N LYS A 130 17.39 -7.97 4.23
CA LYS A 130 17.39 -7.63 2.79
C LYS A 130 18.01 -8.74 1.94
N LYS A 131 19.16 -9.29 2.40
CA LYS A 131 19.83 -10.40 1.74
C LYS A 131 18.95 -11.65 1.75
N THR A 132 18.30 -11.94 2.87
CA THR A 132 17.42 -13.11 3.03
C THR A 132 16.20 -12.99 2.10
N ILE A 133 15.50 -11.85 2.07
CA ILE A 133 14.37 -11.62 1.16
C ILE A 133 14.82 -11.80 -0.29
N PHE A 134 15.92 -11.14 -0.69
CA PHE A 134 16.40 -11.21 -2.07
C PHE A 134 16.75 -12.64 -2.49
N SER A 135 17.47 -13.39 -1.65
CA SER A 135 17.83 -14.80 -1.95
C SER A 135 16.59 -15.70 -2.01
N THR A 136 15.62 -15.51 -1.12
CA THR A 136 14.34 -16.26 -1.13
C THR A 136 13.55 -15.98 -2.40
N MET A 137 13.48 -14.72 -2.84
CA MET A 137 12.83 -14.35 -4.10
C MET A 137 13.55 -14.97 -5.31
N LEU A 138 14.88 -15.03 -5.31
CA LEU A 138 15.64 -15.68 -6.40
C LEU A 138 15.36 -17.19 -6.49
N LYS A 139 15.28 -17.86 -5.35
CA LYS A 139 14.96 -19.31 -5.28
C LYS A 139 13.55 -19.62 -5.76
N ASN A 140 12.58 -18.79 -5.44
CA ASN A 140 11.18 -18.98 -5.80
C ASN A 140 10.67 -17.84 -6.70
N LYS A 141 10.54 -18.09 -7.98
CA LYS A 141 10.14 -17.10 -8.99
C LYS A 141 8.62 -16.89 -9.08
N LYS A 142 7.81 -17.72 -8.40
CA LYS A 142 6.35 -17.82 -8.57
C LYS A 142 5.64 -16.45 -8.53
N TYR A 143 6.03 -15.56 -7.63
CA TYR A 143 5.27 -14.33 -7.40
C TYR A 143 5.84 -13.09 -8.09
N TRP A 144 7.06 -13.15 -8.63
CA TRP A 144 7.67 -11.99 -9.30
C TRP A 144 7.96 -12.20 -10.79
N ASN A 145 7.98 -13.45 -11.27
CA ASN A 145 8.18 -13.74 -12.69
C ASN A 145 7.11 -13.02 -13.54
N GLY A 146 7.50 -12.41 -14.65
CA GLY A 146 6.63 -11.59 -15.49
C GLY A 146 6.42 -10.14 -14.99
N TYR A 147 6.85 -9.81 -13.77
CA TYR A 147 6.79 -8.44 -13.22
C TYR A 147 8.17 -7.75 -13.24
N TYR A 148 9.23 -8.49 -13.02
CA TYR A 148 10.59 -7.98 -12.97
C TYR A 148 11.41 -8.53 -14.12
N THR A 149 11.95 -7.65 -14.96
CA THR A 149 12.77 -8.01 -16.12
C THR A 149 14.22 -8.30 -15.75
N LYS A 150 14.70 -7.75 -14.63
CA LYS A 150 16.09 -7.88 -14.17
C LYS A 150 16.13 -8.38 -12.73
N LYS A 151 17.04 -9.35 -12.46
CA LYS A 151 17.28 -9.92 -11.12
C LYS A 151 18.25 -9.04 -10.32
N LYS A 152 17.87 -7.80 -9.99
CA LYS A 152 18.70 -6.87 -9.23
C LYS A 152 18.11 -6.61 -7.84
N PRO A 153 18.92 -6.63 -6.74
CA PRO A 153 18.43 -6.35 -5.39
C PRO A 153 17.66 -5.04 -5.30
N LYS A 154 18.19 -3.96 -5.91
CA LYS A 154 17.53 -2.66 -5.95
C LYS A 154 16.12 -2.72 -6.50
N LEU A 155 15.88 -3.50 -7.56
CA LEU A 155 14.56 -3.65 -8.16
C LEU A 155 13.62 -4.46 -7.26
N PHE A 156 14.09 -5.59 -6.73
CA PHE A 156 13.28 -6.49 -5.89
C PHE A 156 12.84 -5.82 -4.59
N LEU A 157 13.76 -5.09 -3.94
CA LEU A 157 13.55 -4.52 -2.62
C LEU A 157 12.90 -3.11 -2.64
N ASN A 158 12.94 -2.39 -3.77
CA ASN A 158 12.47 -0.99 -3.82
C ASN A 158 11.33 -0.74 -4.81
N SER A 159 10.87 -1.76 -5.53
CA SER A 159 9.76 -1.62 -6.47
C SER A 159 8.44 -1.33 -5.77
N LYS A 160 7.68 -0.33 -6.26
CA LYS A 160 6.31 -0.06 -5.81
C LYS A 160 5.32 -1.17 -6.16
N LEU A 161 5.65 -2.08 -7.10
CA LEU A 161 4.86 -3.29 -7.33
C LEU A 161 4.89 -4.24 -6.14
N GLU A 162 5.90 -4.09 -5.32
CA GLU A 162 6.08 -4.70 -3.99
C GLU A 162 5.72 -6.20 -4.00
N ARG A 163 6.49 -6.99 -4.77
CA ARG A 163 6.27 -8.43 -4.87
C ARG A 163 6.90 -9.21 -3.72
N MET A 164 7.76 -8.59 -2.90
CA MET A 164 8.39 -9.24 -1.75
C MET A 164 7.40 -9.62 -0.64
N ARG A 165 6.21 -8.97 -0.56
CA ARG A 165 5.17 -9.32 0.42
C ARG A 165 4.77 -10.79 0.42
N TYR A 166 4.84 -11.45 -0.73
CA TYR A 166 4.48 -12.86 -0.88
C TYR A 166 5.54 -13.83 -0.32
N TYR A 167 6.65 -13.30 0.20
CA TYR A 167 7.75 -14.07 0.78
C TYR A 167 7.91 -13.83 2.28
N PHE A 168 7.17 -12.89 2.86
CA PHE A 168 7.26 -12.60 4.31
C PHE A 168 6.89 -13.80 5.19
N ASP A 169 6.04 -14.71 4.70
CA ASP A 169 5.61 -15.90 5.43
C ASP A 169 6.55 -17.11 5.24
N THR A 170 7.62 -16.98 4.44
CA THR A 170 8.61 -18.04 4.32
C THR A 170 9.42 -18.18 5.60
N LYS A 171 9.83 -19.43 5.92
CA LYS A 171 10.57 -19.74 7.16
C LYS A 171 11.82 -18.87 7.32
N GLU A 172 12.58 -18.70 6.23
CA GLU A 172 13.83 -17.94 6.21
C GLU A 172 13.58 -16.44 6.53
N VAL A 173 12.60 -15.83 5.87
CA VAL A 173 12.28 -14.42 6.06
C VAL A 173 11.67 -14.19 7.45
N THR A 174 10.74 -15.06 7.89
CA THR A 174 10.16 -15.00 9.22
C THR A 174 11.22 -15.08 10.32
N ASN A 175 12.20 -15.99 10.19
CA ASN A 175 13.30 -16.12 11.14
C ASN A 175 14.19 -14.87 11.16
N SER A 176 14.47 -14.29 9.99
CA SER A 176 15.22 -13.06 9.86
C SER A 176 14.49 -11.88 10.53
N VAL A 177 13.17 -11.75 10.32
CA VAL A 177 12.34 -10.72 10.98
C VAL A 177 12.28 -10.92 12.50
N LYS A 178 12.14 -12.16 13.00
CA LYS A 178 12.19 -12.45 14.43
C LYS A 178 13.52 -12.02 15.06
N LYS A 179 14.63 -12.28 14.36
CA LYS A 179 15.96 -11.87 14.81
C LYS A 179 16.10 -10.36 14.82
N LEU A 180 15.69 -9.67 13.75
CA LEU A 180 15.66 -8.22 13.69
C LEU A 180 14.83 -7.64 14.85
N LYS A 181 13.64 -8.18 15.13
CA LYS A 181 12.80 -7.75 16.24
C LYS A 181 13.53 -7.87 17.58
N LYS A 182 14.19 -9.01 17.83
CA LYS A 182 14.99 -9.21 19.05
C LYS A 182 16.09 -8.15 19.16
N ASN A 183 16.86 -7.95 18.09
CA ASN A 183 17.99 -7.01 18.10
C ASN A 183 17.53 -5.55 18.31
N ILE A 184 16.51 -5.09 17.60
CA ILE A 184 15.99 -3.72 17.75
C ILE A 184 15.46 -3.43 19.15
N ASN A 185 14.87 -4.42 19.81
CA ASN A 185 14.35 -4.27 21.16
C ASN A 185 15.49 -4.22 22.24
N LEU A 186 16.69 -4.68 21.89
CA LEU A 186 17.87 -4.57 22.75
C LEU A 186 18.61 -3.23 22.60
N ILE A 187 18.33 -2.46 21.54
CA ILE A 187 18.99 -1.18 21.29
C ILE A 187 18.31 -0.08 22.10
N ASP A 188 19.11 0.74 22.78
CA ASP A 188 18.62 1.89 23.53
C ASP A 188 17.88 2.89 22.62
N LYS A 189 16.78 3.45 23.13
CA LYS A 189 15.97 4.44 22.41
C LYS A 189 16.80 5.64 21.92
N LYS A 190 17.79 6.10 22.70
CA LYS A 190 18.70 7.19 22.32
C LYS A 190 19.45 6.88 21.02
N ASN A 191 19.92 5.65 20.87
CA ASN A 191 20.61 5.19 19.65
C ASN A 191 19.68 5.09 18.46
N ILE A 192 18.45 4.61 18.65
CA ILE A 192 17.42 4.52 17.60
C ILE A 192 17.03 5.90 17.07
N ILE A 193 16.83 6.88 17.96
CA ILE A 193 16.40 8.24 17.62
C ILE A 193 17.42 8.97 16.72
N ARG A 194 18.71 8.64 16.80
CA ARG A 194 19.77 9.25 15.96
C ARG A 194 19.55 9.02 14.46
N PHE A 195 18.82 7.98 14.08
CA PHE A 195 18.48 7.65 12.68
C PHE A 195 17.21 8.33 12.18
N MET A 196 16.51 9.08 13.02
CA MET A 196 15.19 9.65 12.73
C MET A 196 15.27 11.14 12.45
N ASP A 197 14.50 11.59 11.44
CA ASP A 197 14.17 13.00 11.29
C ASP A 197 13.29 13.48 12.46
N ILE A 198 13.12 14.79 12.60
CA ILE A 198 12.39 15.43 13.72
C ILE A 198 10.96 14.91 13.84
N ASP A 199 10.23 14.79 12.73
CA ASP A 199 8.83 14.31 12.73
C ASP A 199 8.75 12.85 13.19
N THR A 200 9.59 11.99 12.64
CA THR A 200 9.68 10.57 13.02
C THR A 200 10.08 10.40 14.49
N LYS A 201 11.04 11.19 14.96
CA LYS A 201 11.48 11.21 16.37
C LYS A 201 10.34 11.58 17.30
N ASN A 202 9.60 12.64 17.02
CA ASN A 202 8.47 13.07 17.83
C ASN A 202 7.38 11.99 17.91
N LYS A 203 7.05 11.36 16.79
CA LYS A 203 6.13 10.22 16.74
C LYS A 203 6.65 9.03 17.53
N PHE A 204 7.93 8.70 17.42
CA PHE A 204 8.54 7.60 18.17
C PHE A 204 8.44 7.83 19.68
N LEU A 205 8.77 9.01 20.17
CA LEU A 205 8.66 9.36 21.58
C LEU A 205 7.21 9.30 22.08
N ASN A 206 6.26 9.80 21.29
CA ASN A 206 4.84 9.76 21.65
C ASN A 206 4.28 8.32 21.69
N PHE A 207 4.56 7.50 20.69
CA PHE A 207 4.11 6.10 20.67
C PHE A 207 4.82 5.23 21.71
N SER A 208 6.07 5.53 22.06
CA SER A 208 6.80 4.82 23.11
C SER A 208 6.13 4.91 24.49
N LYS A 209 5.32 5.95 24.74
CA LYS A 209 4.52 6.10 25.97
C LYS A 209 3.40 5.03 26.08
N ARG A 210 3.04 4.37 24.98
CA ARG A 210 1.98 3.35 24.92
C ARG A 210 2.46 1.93 25.27
N LYS A 211 3.60 1.77 25.93
CA LYS A 211 4.19 0.46 26.30
C LYS A 211 4.48 -0.48 25.11
N LEU A 212 4.67 0.08 23.93
CA LEU A 212 5.06 -0.67 22.74
C LEU A 212 6.58 -0.94 22.73
N SER A 213 6.98 -2.07 22.16
CA SER A 213 8.39 -2.35 21.90
C SER A 213 8.98 -1.37 20.86
N ASN A 214 10.31 -1.19 20.85
CA ASN A 214 10.97 -0.35 19.84
C ASN A 214 10.61 -0.79 18.41
N PHE A 215 10.63 -2.09 18.15
CA PHE A 215 10.26 -2.68 16.86
C PHE A 215 8.82 -2.33 16.46
N ASP A 216 7.86 -2.54 17.37
CA ASP A 216 6.45 -2.29 17.08
C ASP A 216 6.15 -0.79 16.96
N THR A 217 6.84 0.06 17.72
CA THR A 217 6.76 1.52 17.61
C THR A 217 7.21 2.00 16.22
N ILE A 218 8.37 1.57 15.74
CA ILE A 218 8.89 1.96 14.41
C ILE A 218 7.94 1.47 13.32
N LYS A 219 7.51 0.21 13.38
CA LYS A 219 6.55 -0.37 12.43
C LYS A 219 5.26 0.45 12.36
N LEU A 220 4.70 0.81 13.53
CA LEU A 220 3.48 1.61 13.60
C LEU A 220 3.65 2.99 12.94
N ILE A 221 4.78 3.68 13.14
CA ILE A 221 5.04 4.99 12.53
C ILE A 221 5.00 4.90 11.00
N PHE A 222 5.64 3.90 10.41
CA PHE A 222 5.67 3.75 8.95
C PHE A 222 4.30 3.41 8.36
N ILE A 223 3.56 2.52 9.01
CA ILE A 223 2.23 2.10 8.54
C ILE A 223 1.21 3.22 8.72
N SER A 224 1.23 3.92 9.87
CA SER A 224 0.30 5.01 10.16
C SER A 224 0.39 6.17 9.17
N ARG A 225 1.55 6.43 8.57
CA ARG A 225 1.69 7.44 7.49
C ARG A 225 0.75 7.14 6.32
N THR A 226 0.66 5.88 5.91
CA THR A 226 -0.27 5.48 4.84
C THR A 226 -1.71 5.54 5.32
N LEU A 227 -2.01 4.95 6.47
CA LEU A 227 -3.37 4.91 7.01
C LEU A 227 -3.92 6.33 7.23
N ASN A 228 -3.15 7.22 7.86
CA ASN A 228 -3.57 8.61 8.11
C ASN A 228 -3.89 9.35 6.79
N LYS A 229 -3.10 9.10 5.74
CA LYS A 229 -3.37 9.67 4.41
C LYS A 229 -4.75 9.26 3.88
N TYR A 230 -5.12 7.99 4.00
CA TYR A 230 -6.43 7.49 3.56
C TYR A 230 -7.56 7.99 4.47
N PHE A 231 -7.41 7.87 5.77
CA PHE A 231 -8.42 8.33 6.73
C PHE A 231 -8.69 9.84 6.62
N SER A 232 -7.64 10.66 6.57
CA SER A 232 -7.79 12.11 6.38
C SER A 232 -8.42 12.47 5.03
N SER A 233 -8.19 11.65 3.99
CA SER A 233 -8.84 11.84 2.69
C SER A 233 -10.34 11.54 2.74
N CYS A 234 -10.76 10.65 3.62
CA CYS A 234 -12.17 10.31 3.88
C CYS A 234 -12.84 11.21 4.93
N GLY A 235 -12.14 12.21 5.47
CA GLY A 235 -12.67 13.14 6.46
C GLY A 235 -12.51 12.72 7.92
N TYR A 236 -11.83 11.57 8.19
CA TYR A 236 -11.53 11.15 9.55
C TYR A 236 -10.29 11.87 10.09
N ARG A 237 -10.33 12.32 11.34
CA ARG A 237 -9.17 12.79 12.11
C ARG A 237 -8.68 11.63 12.97
N ILE A 238 -7.39 11.33 12.90
CA ILE A 238 -6.72 10.30 13.71
C ILE A 238 -5.66 10.98 14.58
#